data_e8aad9a1184a74aa8c766240def6c86a
#
_entry.id   e8aad9a1184a74aa8c766240def6c86a
#
_cell.length_a   1.000
_cell.length_b   1.000
_cell.length_c   1.000
_cell.angle_alpha   90.00
_cell.angle_beta   90.00
_cell.angle_gamma   90.00
#
_symmetry.space_group_name_H-M   'P 1'
#
loop_
_entity.id
_entity.type
_entity.pdbx_description
1 polymer ?
#
loop_
_entity_poly.entity_id
_entity_poly.type
_entity_poly.pdbx_seq_one_letter_code
_entity_poly.pdbx_strand_id
1 'polypeptide(L)'
;MSTALPADISPTPKEMLQNKYYESKIEAGCDEAGRGCLAGPVFAAAVILPDDYVNETLNDSKQLSEKKRYLLREQIERDALAWAVGVVTAQEIDHINILNASILAMHRALDRLSLRPEAVIVDGNKFKPYIPFATLSPEERASAISQSVTATVSAASPADMISSPLPSTTIVKGDGKYLSIAAASILAKTYRDDFMKQIDEEYPAYQWKKNKGYPTKAHYAAIREHGPSPYHRLTFAGVVDRQLTIDFGKE
;
A
#
# COMPACT_ATOMS: atom_id res chain seq x y z
N MET A 1 -51.82 -14.43 27.00
CA MET A 1 -50.76 -13.50 26.54
C MET A 1 -49.52 -14.33 26.23
N SER A 2 -49.28 -14.60 24.96
CA SER A 2 -48.13 -15.41 24.53
C SER A 2 -47.01 -14.46 24.18
N THR A 3 -45.90 -14.48 24.92
CA THR A 3 -44.67 -13.76 24.65
C THR A 3 -43.84 -14.57 23.67
N ALA A 4 -43.80 -14.14 22.40
CA ALA A 4 -42.90 -14.69 21.43
C ALA A 4 -41.45 -14.29 21.82
N LEU A 5 -40.56 -15.28 21.91
CA LEU A 5 -39.12 -15.11 22.08
C LEU A 5 -38.55 -14.44 20.80
N PRO A 6 -37.59 -13.52 20.94
CA PRO A 6 -36.94 -12.92 19.77
C PRO A 6 -36.16 -14.00 19.01
N ALA A 7 -36.26 -13.93 17.66
CA ALA A 7 -35.54 -14.82 16.77
C ALA A 7 -34.03 -14.75 17.03
N ASP A 8 -33.41 -15.91 17.16
CA ASP A 8 -31.99 -16.14 17.29
C ASP A 8 -31.30 -15.56 16.02
N ILE A 9 -30.60 -14.44 16.16
CA ILE A 9 -29.80 -13.87 15.10
C ILE A 9 -28.49 -14.67 15.05
N SER A 10 -28.56 -15.82 14.40
CA SER A 10 -27.32 -16.54 14.03
C SER A 10 -26.41 -15.62 13.24
N PRO A 11 -25.11 -15.47 13.56
CA PRO A 11 -24.20 -14.66 12.78
C PRO A 11 -24.18 -15.23 11.34
N THR A 12 -24.39 -14.36 10.35
CA THR A 12 -24.24 -14.71 8.94
C THR A 12 -22.88 -15.37 8.72
N PRO A 13 -22.80 -16.48 7.99
CA PRO A 13 -21.53 -17.11 7.66
C PRO A 13 -20.60 -16.06 7.03
N LYS A 14 -19.40 -15.91 7.57
CA LYS A 14 -18.41 -15.01 7.02
C LYS A 14 -18.04 -15.53 5.61
N GLU A 15 -18.29 -14.74 4.58
CA GLU A 15 -17.88 -15.09 3.22
C GLU A 15 -16.35 -15.32 3.20
N MET A 16 -15.93 -16.46 2.71
CA MET A 16 -14.51 -16.76 2.49
C MET A 16 -13.97 -15.86 1.39
N LEU A 17 -12.72 -15.38 1.56
CA LEU A 17 -12.06 -14.63 0.52
C LEU A 17 -11.84 -15.48 -0.72
N GLN A 18 -12.02 -14.87 -1.90
CA GLN A 18 -11.77 -15.52 -3.18
C GLN A 18 -10.26 -15.70 -3.39
N ASN A 19 -9.89 -16.80 -4.02
CA ASN A 19 -8.49 -17.09 -4.27
C ASN A 19 -7.94 -16.25 -5.44
N LYS A 20 -8.69 -16.15 -6.54
CA LYS A 20 -8.29 -15.46 -7.78
C LYS A 20 -9.42 -14.63 -8.38
N TYR A 21 -9.02 -13.56 -9.07
CA TYR A 21 -9.85 -12.81 -10.01
C TYR A 21 -9.60 -13.28 -11.47
N TYR A 22 -8.35 -13.50 -11.85
CA TYR A 22 -7.93 -14.00 -13.15
C TYR A 22 -7.56 -15.49 -13.05
N GLU A 23 -8.54 -16.38 -13.22
CA GLU A 23 -8.39 -17.83 -12.94
C GLU A 23 -7.25 -18.51 -13.70
N SER A 24 -6.95 -18.10 -14.94
CA SER A 24 -5.95 -18.72 -15.81
C SER A 24 -4.59 -18.04 -15.83
N LYS A 25 -4.33 -17.08 -14.91
CA LYS A 25 -3.11 -16.26 -14.89
C LYS A 25 -2.35 -16.38 -13.57
N ILE A 26 -1.04 -16.19 -13.63
CA ILE A 26 -0.23 -15.89 -12.44
C ILE A 26 -0.61 -14.47 -11.99
N GLU A 27 -1.40 -14.38 -10.93
CA GLU A 27 -1.99 -13.15 -10.44
C GLU A 27 -1.25 -12.64 -9.20
N ALA A 28 -0.88 -11.35 -9.20
CA ALA A 28 -0.39 -10.67 -8.01
C ALA A 28 -1.48 -9.77 -7.40
N GLY A 29 -1.71 -9.89 -6.09
CA GLY A 29 -2.51 -8.96 -5.32
C GLY A 29 -1.65 -7.86 -4.70
N CYS A 30 -2.11 -6.60 -4.76
CA CYS A 30 -1.40 -5.44 -4.21
C CYS A 30 -2.27 -4.63 -3.25
N ASP A 31 -1.65 -4.15 -2.19
CA ASP A 31 -2.24 -3.18 -1.25
C ASP A 31 -1.16 -2.28 -0.65
N GLU A 32 -1.53 -1.15 -0.05
CA GLU A 32 -0.64 -0.19 0.58
C GLU A 32 -1.01 0.14 2.03
N ALA A 33 -0.02 0.60 2.79
CA ALA A 33 -0.16 1.10 4.15
C ALA A 33 0.51 2.46 4.35
N GLY A 34 -0.14 3.33 5.12
CA GLY A 34 0.43 4.60 5.54
C GLY A 34 0.03 5.81 4.71
N ARG A 35 -0.99 5.77 3.87
CA ARG A 35 -1.43 6.93 3.06
C ARG A 35 -1.79 8.15 3.89
N GLY A 36 -2.60 7.99 4.93
CA GLY A 36 -3.11 9.10 5.75
C GLY A 36 -2.19 9.55 6.88
N CYS A 37 -0.93 9.12 6.90
CA CYS A 37 0.02 9.45 7.96
C CYS A 37 0.73 10.77 7.69
N LEU A 38 1.01 11.57 8.74
CA LEU A 38 1.80 12.81 8.67
C LEU A 38 3.29 12.54 8.54
N ALA A 39 3.73 11.34 8.97
CA ALA A 39 5.14 10.95 8.98
C ALA A 39 5.34 9.52 8.50
N GLY A 40 6.53 9.25 8.03
CA GLY A 40 6.99 7.96 7.52
C GLY A 40 6.61 7.69 6.07
N PRO A 41 7.27 6.70 5.47
CA PRO A 41 7.02 6.27 4.09
C PRO A 41 5.62 5.69 3.91
N VAL A 42 5.19 5.60 2.64
CA VAL A 42 4.15 4.65 2.22
C VAL A 42 4.83 3.33 1.86
N PHE A 43 4.26 2.24 2.35
CA PHE A 43 4.64 0.87 2.04
C PHE A 43 3.55 0.24 1.20
N ALA A 44 3.93 -0.50 0.17
CA ALA A 44 3.02 -1.39 -0.54
C ALA A 44 3.63 -2.79 -0.60
N ALA A 45 2.77 -3.79 -0.75
CA ALA A 45 3.22 -5.14 -1.00
C ALA A 45 2.54 -5.70 -2.25
N ALA A 46 3.21 -6.67 -2.88
CA ALA A 46 2.69 -7.51 -3.93
C ALA A 46 2.85 -8.97 -3.51
N VAL A 47 1.82 -9.79 -3.67
CA VAL A 47 1.80 -11.19 -3.25
C VAL A 47 1.19 -12.06 -4.34
N ILE A 48 1.88 -13.15 -4.68
CA ILE A 48 1.40 -14.23 -5.55
C ILE A 48 1.21 -15.46 -4.67
N LEU A 49 -0.03 -15.96 -4.58
CA LEU A 49 -0.38 -17.15 -3.82
C LEU A 49 -0.52 -18.37 -4.72
N PRO A 50 -0.36 -19.60 -4.18
CA PRO A 50 -0.73 -20.84 -4.87
C PRO A 50 -2.22 -20.83 -5.26
N ASP A 51 -2.55 -21.54 -6.35
CA ASP A 51 -3.93 -21.60 -6.87
C ASP A 51 -4.92 -22.29 -5.92
N ASP A 52 -4.43 -23.19 -5.08
CA ASP A 52 -5.17 -23.91 -4.06
C ASP A 52 -4.99 -23.36 -2.64
N TYR A 53 -4.45 -22.14 -2.52
CA TYR A 53 -4.20 -21.54 -1.22
C TYR A 53 -5.49 -21.29 -0.45
N VAL A 54 -5.54 -21.78 0.79
CA VAL A 54 -6.66 -21.60 1.71
C VAL A 54 -6.15 -21.04 3.03
N ASN A 55 -6.75 -19.94 3.49
CA ASN A 55 -6.47 -19.38 4.81
C ASN A 55 -7.72 -18.69 5.38
N GLU A 56 -8.45 -19.38 6.25
CA GLU A 56 -9.68 -18.87 6.87
C GLU A 56 -9.43 -17.71 7.85
N THR A 57 -8.18 -17.53 8.30
CA THR A 57 -7.83 -16.48 9.25
C THR A 57 -7.44 -15.17 8.57
N LEU A 58 -7.12 -15.23 7.28
CA LEU A 58 -6.82 -14.05 6.47
C LEU A 58 -8.09 -13.22 6.28
N ASN A 59 -7.98 -11.92 6.50
CA ASN A 59 -9.09 -10.98 6.38
C ASN A 59 -8.54 -9.55 6.33
N ASP A 60 -9.42 -8.55 6.12
CA ASP A 60 -9.08 -7.14 6.28
C ASP A 60 -8.17 -6.92 7.51
N SER A 61 -6.97 -6.45 7.24
CA SER A 61 -5.90 -6.28 8.25
C SER A 61 -6.30 -5.38 9.41
N LYS A 62 -7.28 -4.50 9.21
CA LYS A 62 -7.80 -3.56 10.23
C LYS A 62 -8.65 -4.26 11.29
N GLN A 63 -9.23 -5.43 10.94
CA GLN A 63 -10.03 -6.23 11.88
C GLN A 63 -9.18 -7.19 12.72
N LEU A 64 -7.89 -7.32 12.42
CA LEU A 64 -6.97 -8.23 13.10
C LEU A 64 -6.16 -7.52 14.18
N SER A 65 -5.91 -8.20 15.31
CA SER A 65 -4.98 -7.71 16.31
C SER A 65 -3.54 -7.66 15.76
N GLU A 66 -2.68 -6.82 16.35
CA GLU A 66 -1.27 -6.73 15.96
C GLU A 66 -0.60 -8.11 15.99
N LYS A 67 -0.74 -8.85 17.11
CA LYS A 67 -0.19 -10.20 17.26
C LYS A 67 -0.62 -11.14 16.14
N LYS A 68 -1.89 -11.10 15.74
CA LYS A 68 -2.44 -11.96 14.68
C LYS A 68 -1.88 -11.56 13.31
N ARG A 69 -1.69 -10.26 13.05
CA ARG A 69 -1.05 -9.79 11.79
C ARG A 69 0.38 -10.30 11.66
N TYR A 70 1.18 -10.29 12.73
CA TYR A 70 2.56 -10.79 12.68
C TYR A 70 2.61 -12.31 12.46
N LEU A 71 1.74 -13.09 13.10
CA LEU A 71 1.63 -14.54 12.82
C LEU A 71 1.25 -14.82 11.36
N LEU A 72 0.28 -14.05 10.82
CA LEU A 72 -0.11 -14.18 9.41
C LEU A 72 1.01 -13.75 8.46
N ARG A 73 1.80 -12.73 8.81
CA ARG A 73 2.97 -12.33 8.03
C ARG A 73 3.93 -13.51 7.84
N GLU A 74 4.32 -14.19 8.92
CA GLU A 74 5.21 -15.35 8.86
C GLU A 74 4.63 -16.47 7.99
N GLN A 75 3.32 -16.69 8.04
CA GLN A 75 2.64 -17.66 7.18
C GLN A 75 2.69 -17.24 5.71
N ILE A 76 2.33 -15.99 5.41
CA ILE A 76 2.33 -15.46 4.04
C ILE A 76 3.74 -15.53 3.44
N GLU A 77 4.77 -15.11 4.18
CA GLU A 77 6.16 -15.12 3.74
C GLU A 77 6.65 -16.52 3.40
N ARG A 78 6.17 -17.54 4.11
CA ARG A 78 6.51 -18.96 3.89
C ARG A 78 5.70 -19.58 2.76
N ASP A 79 4.41 -19.27 2.67
CA ASP A 79 3.45 -20.01 1.85
C ASP A 79 3.24 -19.37 0.45
N ALA A 80 3.54 -18.09 0.27
CA ALA A 80 3.41 -17.40 -1.01
C ALA A 80 4.44 -17.91 -2.03
N LEU A 81 4.03 -18.04 -3.30
CA LEU A 81 4.93 -18.34 -4.41
C LEU A 81 5.97 -17.24 -4.62
N ALA A 82 5.53 -15.98 -4.44
CA ALA A 82 6.40 -14.81 -4.42
C ALA A 82 5.71 -13.68 -3.64
N TRP A 83 6.51 -12.89 -2.96
CA TRP A 83 6.06 -11.65 -2.33
C TRP A 83 7.20 -10.63 -2.30
N ALA A 84 6.84 -9.36 -2.27
CA ALA A 84 7.79 -8.28 -2.12
C ALA A 84 7.13 -7.04 -1.54
N VAL A 85 7.97 -6.15 -0.97
CA VAL A 85 7.54 -4.86 -0.41
C VAL A 85 8.24 -3.73 -1.17
N GLY A 86 7.45 -2.74 -1.59
CA GLY A 86 7.90 -1.50 -2.17
C GLY A 86 7.70 -0.34 -1.19
N VAL A 87 8.62 0.61 -1.20
CA VAL A 87 8.63 1.74 -0.26
C VAL A 87 8.84 3.04 -1.04
N VAL A 88 8.10 4.09 -0.68
CA VAL A 88 8.28 5.46 -1.15
C VAL A 88 8.39 6.37 0.06
N THR A 89 9.48 7.14 0.13
CA THR A 89 9.85 7.98 1.29
C THR A 89 8.94 9.19 1.46
N ALA A 90 9.01 9.84 2.61
CA ALA A 90 8.28 11.08 2.88
C ALA A 90 8.63 12.19 1.86
N GLN A 91 9.91 12.32 1.51
CA GLN A 91 10.41 13.30 0.54
C GLN A 91 9.86 13.03 -0.87
N GLU A 92 9.85 11.78 -1.30
CA GLU A 92 9.24 11.39 -2.59
C GLU A 92 7.73 11.65 -2.59
N ILE A 93 7.03 11.37 -1.46
CA ILE A 93 5.59 11.68 -1.31
C ILE A 93 5.34 13.17 -1.50
N ASP A 94 6.17 14.03 -0.88
CA ASP A 94 6.05 15.49 -1.01
C ASP A 94 6.25 15.96 -2.46
N HIS A 95 7.08 15.25 -3.24
CA HIS A 95 7.35 15.56 -4.64
C HIS A 95 6.22 15.16 -5.59
N ILE A 96 5.69 13.93 -5.43
CA ILE A 96 4.78 13.32 -6.42
C ILE A 96 3.34 13.18 -5.92
N ASN A 97 3.04 13.60 -4.71
CA ASN A 97 1.82 13.42 -3.92
C ASN A 97 1.55 11.96 -3.50
N ILE A 98 0.66 11.80 -2.52
CA ILE A 98 0.40 10.48 -1.90
C ILE A 98 -0.27 9.47 -2.83
N LEU A 99 -1.11 9.90 -3.78
CA LEU A 99 -1.74 8.99 -4.73
C LEU A 99 -0.69 8.35 -5.66
N ASN A 100 0.15 9.17 -6.27
CA ASN A 100 1.22 8.70 -7.13
C ASN A 100 2.27 7.89 -6.35
N ALA A 101 2.58 8.28 -5.12
CA ALA A 101 3.50 7.56 -4.24
C ALA A 101 2.98 6.16 -3.86
N SER A 102 1.68 6.01 -3.59
CA SER A 102 1.08 4.69 -3.34
C SER A 102 1.21 3.77 -4.55
N ILE A 103 0.90 4.28 -5.75
CA ILE A 103 1.03 3.53 -7.00
C ILE A 103 2.50 3.17 -7.27
N LEU A 104 3.42 4.12 -7.09
CA LEU A 104 4.86 3.86 -7.24
C LEU A 104 5.38 2.81 -6.26
N ALA A 105 4.89 2.80 -5.01
CA ALA A 105 5.24 1.78 -4.04
C ALA A 105 4.76 0.39 -4.48
N MET A 106 3.54 0.28 -5.05
CA MET A 106 3.03 -0.97 -5.64
C MET A 106 3.88 -1.41 -6.83
N HIS A 107 4.25 -0.50 -7.75
CA HIS A 107 5.14 -0.82 -8.88
C HIS A 107 6.49 -1.31 -8.38
N ARG A 108 7.10 -0.67 -7.38
CA ARG A 108 8.35 -1.13 -6.74
C ARG A 108 8.24 -2.50 -6.09
N ALA A 109 7.08 -2.84 -5.53
CA ALA A 109 6.83 -4.18 -5.01
C ALA A 109 6.75 -5.21 -6.15
N LEU A 110 6.00 -4.90 -7.21
CA LEU A 110 5.88 -5.77 -8.40
C LEU A 110 7.24 -6.02 -9.07
N ASP A 111 8.10 -5.00 -9.18
CA ASP A 111 9.44 -5.12 -9.77
C ASP A 111 10.39 -6.03 -8.96
N ARG A 112 10.14 -6.20 -7.67
CA ARG A 112 10.96 -7.01 -6.75
C ARG A 112 10.47 -8.44 -6.61
N LEU A 113 9.34 -8.82 -7.22
CA LEU A 113 8.86 -10.19 -7.17
C LEU A 113 9.84 -11.14 -7.86
N SER A 114 10.13 -12.27 -7.21
CA SER A 114 10.96 -13.35 -7.78
C SER A 114 10.25 -14.14 -8.87
N LEU A 115 8.93 -14.15 -8.87
CA LEU A 115 8.06 -14.71 -9.90
C LEU A 115 7.30 -13.58 -10.59
N ARG A 116 7.35 -13.52 -11.92
CA ARG A 116 6.68 -12.47 -12.70
C ARG A 116 5.18 -12.74 -12.80
N PRO A 117 4.32 -11.79 -12.40
CA PRO A 117 2.88 -11.92 -12.61
C PRO A 117 2.49 -11.69 -14.08
N GLU A 118 1.38 -12.30 -14.49
CA GLU A 118 0.71 -12.09 -15.78
C GLU A 118 -0.50 -11.15 -15.67
N ALA A 119 -0.96 -10.90 -14.45
CA ALA A 119 -2.02 -9.95 -14.13
C ALA A 119 -1.86 -9.41 -12.71
N VAL A 120 -2.49 -8.26 -12.42
CA VAL A 120 -2.44 -7.60 -11.13
C VAL A 120 -3.84 -7.23 -10.66
N ILE A 121 -4.17 -7.54 -9.42
CA ILE A 121 -5.34 -6.99 -8.73
C ILE A 121 -4.90 -6.07 -7.59
N VAL A 122 -5.59 -4.95 -7.42
CA VAL A 122 -5.14 -3.88 -6.53
C VAL A 122 -6.28 -3.44 -5.62
N ASP A 123 -6.01 -3.26 -4.32
CA ASP A 123 -6.98 -2.64 -3.43
C ASP A 123 -7.25 -1.18 -3.83
N GLY A 124 -8.54 -0.78 -3.77
CA GLY A 124 -8.97 0.59 -4.06
C GLY A 124 -9.56 0.79 -5.45
N ASN A 125 -9.52 2.04 -5.94
CA ASN A 125 -10.16 2.47 -7.19
C ASN A 125 -9.23 3.27 -8.12
N LYS A 126 -7.95 3.33 -7.83
CA LYS A 126 -6.94 4.07 -8.60
C LYS A 126 -5.67 3.25 -8.72
N PHE A 127 -5.30 2.97 -9.94
CA PHE A 127 -4.03 2.36 -10.32
C PHE A 127 -3.59 2.93 -11.65
N LYS A 128 -2.30 2.89 -11.95
CA LYS A 128 -1.75 3.25 -13.25
C LYS A 128 -1.19 2.00 -13.92
N PRO A 129 -1.20 1.92 -15.25
CA PRO A 129 -0.63 0.78 -15.98
C PRO A 129 0.79 0.46 -15.46
N TYR A 130 1.01 -0.80 -15.13
CA TYR A 130 2.32 -1.29 -14.70
C TYR A 130 3.05 -1.91 -15.89
N ILE A 131 4.22 -1.34 -16.21
CA ILE A 131 5.15 -1.87 -17.21
C ILE A 131 6.37 -2.37 -16.43
N PRO A 132 6.72 -3.67 -16.53
CA PRO A 132 7.82 -4.23 -15.76
C PRO A 132 9.16 -3.55 -16.09
N PHE A 133 9.88 -3.12 -15.07
CA PHE A 133 11.17 -2.41 -15.21
C PHE A 133 12.21 -3.19 -16.02
N ALA A 134 12.21 -4.52 -15.93
CA ALA A 134 13.15 -5.36 -16.67
C ALA A 134 13.03 -5.27 -18.19
N THR A 135 11.91 -4.74 -18.70
CA THR A 135 11.66 -4.57 -20.14
C THR A 135 12.00 -3.18 -20.64
N LEU A 136 12.33 -2.25 -19.79
CA LEU A 136 12.62 -0.86 -20.15
C LEU A 136 14.13 -0.61 -20.22
N SER A 137 14.56 0.20 -21.21
CA SER A 137 15.92 0.75 -21.25
C SER A 137 16.16 1.69 -20.06
N PRO A 138 17.43 2.04 -19.72
CA PRO A 138 17.73 3.01 -18.66
C PRO A 138 17.06 4.37 -18.89
N GLU A 139 16.98 4.84 -20.13
CA GLU A 139 16.34 6.11 -20.51
C GLU A 139 14.83 6.04 -20.34
N GLU A 140 14.20 4.91 -20.76
CA GLU A 140 12.77 4.67 -20.59
C GLU A 140 12.39 4.55 -19.12
N ARG A 141 13.24 3.95 -18.27
CA ARG A 141 13.04 3.89 -16.81
C ARG A 141 13.04 5.28 -16.19
N ALA A 142 14.01 6.12 -16.56
CA ALA A 142 14.10 7.50 -16.10
C ALA A 142 12.88 8.31 -16.58
N SER A 143 12.46 8.11 -17.83
CA SER A 143 11.26 8.74 -18.40
C SER A 143 9.97 8.24 -17.74
N ALA A 144 9.82 6.93 -17.50
CA ALA A 144 8.63 6.36 -16.83
C ALA A 144 8.49 6.85 -15.39
N ILE A 145 9.61 7.03 -14.67
CA ILE A 145 9.61 7.65 -13.33
C ILE A 145 9.15 9.11 -13.42
N SER A 146 9.61 9.86 -14.46
CA SER A 146 9.26 11.26 -14.67
C SER A 146 7.83 11.44 -15.23
N GLN A 147 7.38 10.54 -16.13
CA GLN A 147 6.11 10.63 -16.87
C GLN A 147 4.93 9.89 -16.23
N SER A 148 5.09 9.28 -15.06
CA SER A 148 3.95 8.65 -14.34
C SER A 148 2.79 9.64 -14.07
N VAL A 149 2.88 10.85 -14.63
CA VAL A 149 1.88 11.93 -14.56
C VAL A 149 0.96 11.97 -15.77
N THR A 150 1.37 11.51 -16.97
CA THR A 150 0.54 11.61 -18.19
C THR A 150 0.94 10.54 -19.22
N ALA A 151 0.19 9.48 -19.41
CA ALA A 151 0.31 8.65 -20.60
C ALA A 151 -1.07 8.12 -21.06
N THR A 152 -1.50 8.62 -22.21
CA THR A 152 -2.49 7.99 -23.09
C THR A 152 -1.74 7.07 -24.06
N VAL A 153 -2.12 5.80 -24.13
CA VAL A 153 -1.47 4.79 -24.98
C VAL A 153 -2.12 4.77 -26.37
N SER A 154 -1.33 4.93 -27.42
CA SER A 154 -1.70 4.70 -28.82
C SER A 154 -1.11 3.37 -29.32
N ALA A 155 -1.80 2.75 -30.27
CA ALA A 155 -1.67 1.35 -30.68
C ALA A 155 -0.31 0.88 -31.29
N ALA A 156 -0.07 -0.38 -31.14
CA ALA A 156 1.15 -1.16 -31.01
C ALA A 156 1.78 -1.74 -32.29
N SER A 157 3.13 -1.84 -32.30
CA SER A 157 3.95 -2.65 -33.21
C SER A 157 4.50 -3.89 -32.48
N PRO A 158 5.10 -4.91 -33.18
CA PRO A 158 5.65 -6.11 -32.53
C PRO A 158 6.77 -5.84 -31.50
N ALA A 159 7.46 -4.71 -31.59
CA ALA A 159 8.39 -4.24 -30.57
C ALA A 159 7.66 -3.74 -29.30
N ASP A 160 6.40 -3.31 -29.44
CA ASP A 160 5.55 -2.82 -28.38
C ASP A 160 5.00 -3.95 -27.47
N MET A 161 5.02 -5.21 -27.94
CA MET A 161 4.60 -6.37 -27.15
C MET A 161 5.50 -6.67 -25.94
N ILE A 162 6.75 -6.15 -25.95
CA ILE A 162 7.70 -6.34 -24.83
C ILE A 162 7.47 -5.31 -23.72
N SER A 163 6.82 -4.20 -24.04
CA SER A 163 6.56 -3.08 -23.13
C SER A 163 5.09 -2.84 -22.83
N SER A 164 4.20 -3.79 -23.17
CA SER A 164 2.78 -3.67 -22.88
C SER A 164 2.50 -3.73 -21.37
N PRO A 165 1.63 -2.86 -20.85
CA PRO A 165 1.22 -2.91 -19.45
C PRO A 165 0.55 -4.25 -19.13
N LEU A 166 0.80 -4.79 -17.93
CA LEU A 166 0.09 -5.95 -17.45
C LEU A 166 -1.41 -5.66 -17.28
N PRO A 167 -2.30 -6.62 -17.60
CA PRO A 167 -3.70 -6.54 -17.22
C PRO A 167 -3.82 -6.24 -15.74
N SER A 168 -4.62 -5.23 -15.38
CA SER A 168 -4.80 -4.85 -13.97
C SER A 168 -6.25 -4.48 -13.68
N THR A 169 -6.74 -4.88 -12.50
CA THR A 169 -8.08 -4.56 -12.02
C THR A 169 -8.01 -3.97 -10.62
N THR A 170 -8.66 -2.81 -10.43
CA THR A 170 -8.82 -2.21 -9.11
C THR A 170 -10.09 -2.74 -8.44
N ILE A 171 -10.00 -3.11 -7.16
CA ILE A 171 -11.08 -3.75 -6.41
C ILE A 171 -11.28 -2.98 -5.10
N VAL A 172 -12.39 -2.26 -5.00
CA VAL A 172 -12.74 -1.53 -3.77
C VAL A 172 -12.98 -2.50 -2.64
N LYS A 173 -12.25 -2.31 -1.51
CA LYS A 173 -12.20 -3.23 -0.37
C LYS A 173 -11.74 -4.63 -0.79
N GLY A 174 -10.73 -4.68 -1.62
CA GLY A 174 -10.17 -5.93 -2.15
C GLY A 174 -9.56 -6.80 -1.06
N ASP A 175 -9.01 -6.19 0.00
CA ASP A 175 -8.47 -6.84 1.20
C ASP A 175 -9.53 -7.66 1.98
N GLY A 176 -10.81 -7.36 1.79
CA GLY A 176 -11.92 -8.14 2.29
C GLY A 176 -12.56 -9.10 1.26
N LYS A 177 -12.00 -9.23 0.06
CA LYS A 177 -12.57 -10.03 -1.05
C LYS A 177 -11.62 -11.06 -1.64
N TYR A 178 -10.32 -10.76 -1.72
CA TYR A 178 -9.31 -11.60 -2.36
C TYR A 178 -8.15 -11.90 -1.42
N LEU A 179 -7.73 -13.16 -1.36
CA LEU A 179 -6.66 -13.64 -0.48
C LEU A 179 -5.32 -12.95 -0.77
N SER A 180 -4.96 -12.77 -2.03
CA SER A 180 -3.69 -12.14 -2.41
C SER A 180 -3.62 -10.65 -2.02
N ILE A 181 -4.74 -9.90 -2.12
CA ILE A 181 -4.82 -8.51 -1.66
C ILE A 181 -4.79 -8.46 -0.12
N ALA A 182 -5.52 -9.34 0.57
CA ALA A 182 -5.49 -9.43 2.04
C ALA A 182 -4.09 -9.74 2.57
N ALA A 183 -3.37 -10.66 1.90
CA ALA A 183 -1.98 -10.99 2.21
C ALA A 183 -1.06 -9.77 1.99
N ALA A 184 -1.21 -9.05 0.87
CA ALA A 184 -0.47 -7.82 0.60
C ALA A 184 -0.73 -6.74 1.67
N SER A 185 -1.99 -6.58 2.11
CA SER A 185 -2.38 -5.67 3.20
C SER A 185 -1.63 -5.97 4.50
N ILE A 186 -1.56 -7.26 4.89
CA ILE A 186 -0.82 -7.71 6.08
C ILE A 186 0.67 -7.38 5.96
N LEU A 187 1.31 -7.70 4.82
CA LEU A 187 2.72 -7.42 4.61
C LEU A 187 2.99 -5.91 4.62
N ALA A 188 2.28 -5.12 3.82
CA ALA A 188 2.47 -3.67 3.78
C ALA A 188 2.32 -3.03 5.17
N LYS A 189 1.30 -3.45 5.94
CA LYS A 189 1.02 -2.94 7.28
C LYS A 189 2.09 -3.33 8.29
N THR A 190 2.51 -4.58 8.35
CA THR A 190 3.46 -5.06 9.35
C THR A 190 4.87 -4.54 9.09
N TYR A 191 5.33 -4.53 7.84
CA TYR A 191 6.63 -3.94 7.47
C TYR A 191 6.68 -2.45 7.77
N ARG A 192 5.60 -1.73 7.49
CA ARG A 192 5.51 -0.32 7.85
C ARG A 192 5.50 -0.11 9.37
N ASP A 193 4.78 -0.93 10.11
CA ASP A 193 4.73 -0.81 11.58
C ASP A 193 6.10 -1.04 12.21
N ASP A 194 6.90 -1.96 11.68
CA ASP A 194 8.29 -2.19 12.13
C ASP A 194 9.18 -0.99 11.82
N PHE A 195 9.10 -0.44 10.61
CA PHE A 195 9.81 0.79 10.27
C PHE A 195 9.45 1.95 11.20
N MET A 196 8.15 2.15 11.51
CA MET A 196 7.71 3.21 12.42
C MET A 196 8.19 2.99 13.87
N LYS A 197 8.36 1.72 14.31
CA LYS A 197 8.98 1.41 15.60
C LYS A 197 10.47 1.76 15.59
N GLN A 198 11.17 1.47 14.50
CA GLN A 198 12.59 1.76 14.36
C GLN A 198 12.87 3.27 14.41
N ILE A 199 12.16 4.08 13.63
CA ILE A 199 12.38 5.53 13.63
C ILE A 199 11.87 6.25 14.89
N ASP A 200 11.01 5.60 15.68
CA ASP A 200 10.60 6.08 17.01
C ASP A 200 11.76 6.10 18.00
N GLU A 201 12.73 5.20 17.86
CA GLU A 201 13.95 5.16 18.69
C GLU A 201 14.85 6.37 18.41
N GLU A 202 14.87 6.84 17.16
CA GLU A 202 15.63 8.04 16.75
C GLU A 202 14.90 9.34 17.11
N TYR A 203 13.56 9.34 17.04
CA TYR A 203 12.71 10.52 17.30
C TYR A 203 11.57 10.20 18.28
N PRO A 204 11.85 9.87 19.55
CA PRO A 204 10.85 9.39 20.51
C PRO A 204 9.77 10.44 20.87
N ALA A 205 10.05 11.71 20.67
CA ALA A 205 9.13 12.81 20.95
C ALA A 205 7.80 12.68 20.18
N TYR A 206 7.82 12.12 18.99
CA TYR A 206 6.61 11.98 18.14
C TYR A 206 5.77 10.73 18.45
N GLN A 207 6.25 9.81 19.29
CA GLN A 207 5.56 8.59 19.72
C GLN A 207 5.06 7.71 18.56
N TRP A 208 5.87 7.55 17.50
CA TRP A 208 5.50 6.79 16.30
C TRP A 208 5.34 5.29 16.54
N LYS A 209 6.01 4.74 17.54
CA LYS A 209 5.76 3.39 18.02
C LYS A 209 4.29 3.16 18.40
N LYS A 210 3.60 4.19 18.91
CA LYS A 210 2.20 4.16 19.31
C LYS A 210 1.28 4.61 18.18
N ASN A 211 1.50 5.82 17.65
CA ASN A 211 0.58 6.43 16.68
C ASN A 211 0.87 6.08 15.21
N LYS A 212 1.98 5.35 14.92
CA LYS A 212 2.37 4.92 13.57
C LYS A 212 2.42 6.06 12.53
N GLY A 213 2.65 7.30 12.99
CA GLY A 213 2.67 8.49 12.14
C GLY A 213 1.30 9.07 11.80
N TYR A 214 0.19 8.50 12.30
CA TYR A 214 -1.16 9.02 12.04
C TYR A 214 -1.41 10.38 12.71
N PRO A 215 -2.37 11.20 12.18
CA PRO A 215 -2.70 12.53 12.66
C PRO A 215 -3.49 12.49 13.99
N THR A 216 -2.80 12.18 15.09
CA THR A 216 -3.35 12.21 16.43
C THR A 216 -3.11 13.57 17.10
N LYS A 217 -3.91 13.93 18.10
CA LYS A 217 -3.70 15.15 18.89
C LYS A 217 -2.27 15.23 19.47
N ALA A 218 -1.75 14.10 19.97
CA ALA A 218 -0.39 14.00 20.50
C ALA A 218 0.67 14.22 19.40
N HIS A 219 0.48 13.68 18.19
CA HIS A 219 1.40 13.86 17.08
C HIS A 219 1.46 15.32 16.63
N TYR A 220 0.30 15.99 16.46
CA TYR A 220 0.27 17.42 16.17
C TYR A 220 0.88 18.28 17.29
N ALA A 221 0.70 17.92 18.58
CA ALA A 221 1.33 18.62 19.68
C ALA A 221 2.86 18.50 19.61
N ALA A 222 3.38 17.30 19.37
CA ALA A 222 4.81 17.06 19.21
C ALA A 222 5.40 17.83 18.01
N ILE A 223 4.70 17.90 16.87
CA ILE A 223 5.15 18.71 15.73
C ILE A 223 5.21 20.19 16.08
N ARG A 224 4.24 20.74 16.82
CA ARG A 224 4.28 22.16 17.26
C ARG A 224 5.42 22.46 18.22
N GLU A 225 5.74 21.51 19.10
CA GLU A 225 6.78 21.67 20.12
C GLU A 225 8.19 21.48 19.57
N HIS A 226 8.40 20.46 18.72
CA HIS A 226 9.73 20.06 18.26
C HIS A 226 10.01 20.36 16.78
N GLY A 227 9.01 20.91 16.06
CA GLY A 227 9.08 21.06 14.60
C GLY A 227 8.88 19.74 13.85
N PRO A 228 8.94 19.75 12.53
CA PRO A 228 8.91 18.53 11.74
C PRO A 228 10.31 17.86 11.67
N SER A 229 10.36 16.54 11.77
CA SER A 229 11.57 15.75 11.53
C SER A 229 11.75 15.47 10.02
N PRO A 230 12.90 14.88 9.58
CA PRO A 230 13.10 14.46 8.20
C PRO A 230 12.11 13.39 7.70
N TYR A 231 11.42 12.70 8.59
CA TYR A 231 10.40 11.70 8.25
C TYR A 231 8.99 12.28 8.06
N HIS A 232 8.77 13.55 8.37
CA HIS A 232 7.46 14.18 8.15
C HIS A 232 7.23 14.54 6.69
N ARG A 233 5.96 14.47 6.28
CA ARG A 233 5.49 14.86 4.94
C ARG A 233 5.11 16.33 4.97
N LEU A 234 6.02 17.19 4.52
CA LEU A 234 5.90 18.64 4.67
C LEU A 234 4.72 19.24 3.88
N THR A 235 4.26 18.55 2.84
CA THR A 235 3.10 18.97 2.05
C THR A 235 1.75 18.64 2.71
N PHE A 236 1.75 17.81 3.77
CA PHE A 236 0.52 17.43 4.46
C PHE A 236 0.05 18.54 5.41
N ALA A 237 -1.28 18.72 5.49
CA ALA A 237 -1.88 19.75 6.32
C ALA A 237 -1.51 19.59 7.80
N GLY A 238 -1.08 20.69 8.42
CA GLY A 238 -0.74 20.77 9.85
C GLY A 238 0.65 20.23 10.21
N VAL A 239 1.50 19.90 9.22
CA VAL A 239 2.92 19.54 9.43
C VAL A 239 3.79 20.80 9.40
N VAL A 240 3.57 21.68 8.43
CA VAL A 240 4.22 22.99 8.34
C VAL A 240 3.15 24.06 8.34
N ASP A 241 3.38 25.14 9.12
CA ASP A 241 2.50 26.30 9.13
C ASP A 241 2.70 27.10 7.84
N ARG A 242 1.80 26.96 6.87
CA ARG A 242 1.89 27.66 5.58
C ARG A 242 1.69 29.17 5.68
N GLN A 243 1.34 29.72 6.87
CA GLN A 243 1.18 31.16 7.06
C GLN A 243 2.52 31.90 7.18
N LEU A 244 3.64 31.22 7.42
CA LEU A 244 4.94 31.86 7.57
C LEU A 244 5.75 32.01 6.27
N THR A 245 5.24 31.57 5.13
CA THR A 245 5.97 31.62 3.84
C THR A 245 5.47 32.68 2.86
N ILE A 246 4.58 33.60 3.27
CA ILE A 246 4.21 34.76 2.45
C ILE A 246 4.82 36.02 3.07
N ASP A 247 6.13 36.10 3.06
CA ASP A 247 6.82 37.37 3.15
C ASP A 247 6.92 37.94 1.72
N PHE A 248 5.92 38.74 1.35
CA PHE A 248 6.02 39.56 0.17
C PHE A 248 7.00 40.68 0.52
N GLY A 249 8.28 40.46 0.18
CA GLY A 249 9.23 41.57 0.11
C GLY A 249 8.62 42.70 -0.70
N LYS A 250 8.14 43.72 0.02
CA LYS A 250 7.91 45.04 -0.55
C LYS A 250 9.25 45.76 -0.56
N GLU A 251 9.82 45.91 -1.72
CA GLU A 251 10.55 47.10 -2.13
C GLU A 251 10.27 47.36 -3.63
#